data_0e212fbffb6e132c84c126a21fd96375
#
_entry.id   0e212fbffb6e132c84c126a21fd96375
#
_cell.length_a   1.000
_cell.length_b   1.000
_cell.length_c   1.000
_cell.angle_alpha   90.00
_cell.angle_beta   90.00
_cell.angle_gamma   90.00
#
_symmetry.space_group_name_H-M   'P 1'
#
loop_
_entity.id
_entity.type
_entity.pdbx_description
1 polymer ?
#
loop_
_entity_poly.entity_id
_entity_poly.type
_entity_poly.pdbx_seq_one_letter_code
_entity_poly.pdbx_strand_id
1 'polypeptide(L)'
;AIERIMDELAAELGMEPMELRRKNWIKHEEFPYTTIAGLTYDTGNYELATARALELFDYEGMRAEQKSRRDSGDRVQLGIGISTFTEMCGLAPSRTLGALKYVAGGWEHCTVRVLPTGKVEVITGTSPHGQGHETAWSQIASSILGIPVEDIEVVHSDTGRAPYGMDT
;
A
#
# COMPACT_ATOMS: atom_id res chain seq x y z
N ALA A 1 10.08 -0.79 11.68
CA ALA A 1 11.46 -0.60 12.22
C ALA A 1 12.14 0.61 11.56
N ILE A 2 12.23 0.69 10.22
CA ILE A 2 12.97 1.75 9.49
C ILE A 2 12.47 3.15 9.84
N GLU A 3 11.18 3.39 9.80
CA GLU A 3 10.59 4.71 10.06
C GLU A 3 10.88 5.23 11.48
N ARG A 4 10.93 4.32 12.47
CA ARG A 4 11.35 4.69 13.83
C ARG A 4 12.83 5.06 13.92
N ILE A 5 13.68 4.34 13.17
CA ILE A 5 15.12 4.68 13.07
C ILE A 5 15.29 6.05 12.44
N MET A 6 14.49 6.39 11.44
CA MET A 6 14.51 7.74 10.84
C MET A 6 14.11 8.82 11.85
N ASP A 7 13.16 8.56 12.74
CA ASP A 7 12.78 9.52 13.79
C ASP A 7 13.89 9.68 14.84
N GLU A 8 14.49 8.58 15.29
CA GLU A 8 15.65 8.61 16.22
C GLU A 8 16.82 9.36 15.60
N LEU A 9 17.15 9.09 14.35
CA LEU A 9 18.22 9.78 13.63
C LEU A 9 17.93 11.28 13.47
N ALA A 10 16.68 11.64 13.17
CA ALA A 10 16.29 13.04 13.10
C ALA A 10 16.49 13.75 14.46
N ALA A 11 16.14 13.08 15.54
CA ALA A 11 16.36 13.61 16.90
C ALA A 11 17.84 13.80 17.21
N GLU A 12 18.68 12.81 16.91
CA GLU A 12 20.14 12.88 17.11
C GLU A 12 20.79 13.99 16.28
N LEU A 13 20.29 14.24 15.07
CA LEU A 13 20.78 15.29 14.18
C LEU A 13 20.18 16.66 14.48
N GLY A 14 19.22 16.76 15.39
CA GLY A 14 18.45 17.99 15.64
C GLY A 14 17.65 18.46 14.44
N MET A 15 17.20 17.51 13.60
CA MET A 15 16.42 17.77 12.40
C MET A 15 14.95 17.47 12.60
N GLU A 16 14.12 18.13 11.81
CA GLU A 16 12.70 17.80 11.74
C GLU A 16 12.53 16.45 10.98
N PRO A 17 11.70 15.50 11.50
CA PRO A 17 11.58 14.16 10.92
C PRO A 17 11.19 14.11 9.43
N MET A 18 10.33 15.03 8.98
CA MET A 18 9.97 15.12 7.57
C MET A 18 11.10 15.68 6.71
N GLU A 19 11.86 16.66 7.24
CA GLU A 19 13.01 17.20 6.51
C GLU A 19 14.07 16.13 6.25
N LEU A 20 14.35 15.28 7.24
CA LEU A 20 15.27 14.16 7.06
C LEU A 20 14.80 13.20 5.97
N ARG A 21 13.50 12.86 5.95
CA ARG A 21 12.92 11.99 4.92
C ARG A 21 13.02 12.60 3.53
N ARG A 22 12.64 13.89 3.39
CA ARG A 22 12.73 14.62 2.12
C ARG A 22 14.14 14.62 1.52
N LYS A 23 15.16 14.70 2.35
CA LYS A 23 16.57 14.64 1.90
C LYS A 23 16.96 13.30 1.27
N ASN A 24 16.21 12.23 1.60
CA ASN A 24 16.51 10.88 1.16
C ASN A 24 15.56 10.37 0.07
N TRP A 25 14.57 11.17 -0.34
CA TRP A 25 13.63 10.75 -1.36
C TRP A 25 14.19 10.88 -2.76
N ILE A 26 13.78 9.94 -3.60
CA ILE A 26 13.94 10.03 -5.05
C ILE A 26 13.05 11.17 -5.54
N LYS A 27 13.62 12.09 -6.29
CA LYS A 27 12.88 13.22 -6.84
C LYS A 27 12.05 12.80 -8.04
N HIS A 28 10.97 13.53 -8.31
CA HIS A 28 10.07 13.20 -9.41
C HIS A 28 10.78 13.10 -10.78
N GLU A 29 11.72 13.97 -11.03
CA GLU A 29 12.51 14.01 -12.27
C GLU A 29 13.55 12.89 -12.40
N GLU A 30 13.80 12.12 -11.34
CA GLU A 30 14.74 11.01 -11.35
C GLU A 30 14.10 9.68 -11.78
N PHE A 31 12.78 9.65 -11.94
CA PHE A 31 12.06 8.44 -12.39
C PHE A 31 12.15 8.26 -13.92
N PRO A 32 12.24 7.01 -14.42
CA PRO A 32 12.32 5.75 -13.67
C PRO A 32 13.66 5.60 -12.92
N TYR A 33 13.62 5.16 -11.68
CA TYR A 33 14.78 5.08 -10.81
C TYR A 33 15.13 3.62 -10.46
N THR A 34 16.38 3.21 -10.71
CA THR A 34 16.86 1.87 -10.33
C THR A 34 17.52 1.94 -8.97
N THR A 35 16.96 1.23 -8.00
CA THR A 35 17.48 1.16 -6.64
C THR A 35 18.80 0.37 -6.57
N ILE A 36 19.54 0.54 -5.48
CA ILE A 36 20.77 -0.25 -5.22
C ILE A 36 20.49 -1.77 -5.15
N ALA A 37 19.28 -2.17 -4.85
CA ALA A 37 18.84 -3.56 -4.85
C ALA A 37 18.48 -4.10 -6.25
N GLY A 38 18.59 -3.28 -7.29
CA GLY A 38 18.29 -3.66 -8.68
C GLY A 38 16.80 -3.61 -9.04
N LEU A 39 15.94 -3.09 -8.17
CA LEU A 39 14.53 -2.85 -8.49
C LEU A 39 14.38 -1.50 -9.21
N THR A 40 13.58 -1.46 -10.25
CA THR A 40 13.27 -0.22 -10.95
C THR A 40 11.88 0.26 -10.52
N TYR A 41 11.85 1.47 -9.96
CA TYR A 41 10.61 2.20 -9.70
C TYR A 41 10.23 2.97 -10.97
N ASP A 42 9.05 2.74 -11.46
CA ASP A 42 8.59 3.24 -12.76
C ASP A 42 8.24 4.73 -12.72
N THR A 43 7.55 5.17 -11.69
CA THR A 43 7.11 6.56 -11.52
C THR A 43 6.88 6.89 -10.04
N GLY A 44 6.91 8.16 -9.71
CA GLY A 44 6.59 8.64 -8.38
C GLY A 44 6.66 10.16 -8.26
N ASN A 45 5.91 10.70 -7.32
CA ASN A 45 6.00 12.09 -6.87
C ASN A 45 5.74 12.11 -5.37
N TYR A 46 6.77 11.75 -4.62
CA TYR A 46 6.66 11.59 -3.17
C TYR A 46 6.37 12.90 -2.46
N GLU A 47 6.95 14.01 -2.94
CA GLU A 47 6.71 15.33 -2.36
C GLU A 47 5.25 15.77 -2.50
N LEU A 48 4.64 15.57 -3.68
CA LEU A 48 3.25 15.95 -3.90
C LEU A 48 2.29 15.19 -2.98
N ALA A 49 2.45 13.87 -2.88
CA ALA A 49 1.63 13.02 -2.01
C ALA A 49 1.80 13.42 -0.53
N THR A 50 3.03 13.67 -0.12
CA THR A 50 3.35 14.07 1.25
C THR A 50 2.83 15.46 1.59
N ALA A 51 3.04 16.43 0.70
CA ALA A 51 2.52 17.78 0.92
C ALA A 51 1.00 17.75 1.16
N ARG A 52 0.28 16.94 0.38
CA ARG A 52 -1.17 16.77 0.56
C ARG A 52 -1.53 16.08 1.88
N ALA A 53 -0.79 15.06 2.27
CA ALA A 53 -1.01 14.37 3.54
C ALA A 53 -0.76 15.30 4.75
N LEU A 54 0.32 16.08 4.72
CA LEU A 54 0.66 17.04 5.77
C LEU A 54 -0.37 18.17 5.88
N GLU A 55 -0.87 18.66 4.75
CA GLU A 55 -1.96 19.64 4.72
C GLU A 55 -3.24 19.09 5.36
N LEU A 56 -3.67 17.87 4.96
CA LEU A 56 -4.88 17.23 5.50
C LEU A 56 -4.78 16.95 7.00
N PHE A 57 -3.58 16.66 7.48
CA PHE A 57 -3.31 16.39 8.90
C PHE A 57 -3.12 17.65 9.72
N ASP A 58 -2.99 18.82 9.08
CA ASP A 58 -2.55 20.08 9.74
C ASP A 58 -1.23 19.88 10.52
N TYR A 59 -0.22 19.37 9.83
CA TYR A 59 1.03 18.96 10.46
C TYR A 59 1.68 20.08 11.30
N GLU A 60 1.72 21.31 10.77
CA GLU A 60 2.32 22.45 11.47
C GLU A 60 1.53 22.82 12.73
N GLY A 61 0.19 22.83 12.66
CA GLY A 61 -0.66 23.06 13.82
C GLY A 61 -0.49 21.97 14.88
N MET A 62 -0.43 20.71 14.46
CA MET A 62 -0.22 19.57 15.37
C MET A 62 1.18 19.58 16.01
N ARG A 63 2.22 20.03 15.30
CA ARG A 63 3.57 20.22 15.87
C ARG A 63 3.59 21.36 16.90
N ALA A 64 2.91 22.46 16.61
CA ALA A 64 2.77 23.55 17.57
C ALA A 64 2.03 23.11 18.84
N GLU A 65 0.94 22.37 18.71
CA GLU A 65 0.19 21.78 19.81
C GLU A 65 1.07 20.82 20.64
N GLN A 66 1.81 19.93 19.98
CA GLN A 66 2.74 19.02 20.63
C GLN A 66 3.78 19.77 21.49
N LYS A 67 4.35 20.83 20.90
CA LYS A 67 5.31 21.68 21.62
C LYS A 67 4.65 22.37 22.81
N SER A 68 3.48 22.96 22.64
CA SER A 68 2.73 23.64 23.69
C SER A 68 2.45 22.72 24.86
N ARG A 69 2.01 21.49 24.64
CA ARG A 69 1.77 20.50 25.70
C ARG A 69 3.04 20.14 26.46
N ARG A 70 4.16 19.98 25.77
CA ARG A 70 5.46 19.72 26.42
C ARG A 70 5.91 20.87 27.27
N ASP A 71 5.85 22.10 26.75
CA ASP A 71 6.30 23.31 27.43
C ASP A 71 5.45 23.60 28.66
N SER A 72 4.16 23.32 28.63
CA SER A 72 3.23 23.50 29.77
C SER A 72 3.27 22.36 30.79
N GLY A 73 3.96 21.27 30.51
CA GLY A 73 3.95 20.06 31.34
C GLY A 73 2.60 19.36 31.40
N ASP A 74 1.81 19.41 30.31
CA ASP A 74 0.51 18.75 30.24
C ASP A 74 0.66 17.25 30.53
N ARG A 75 -0.28 16.71 31.27
CA ARG A 75 -0.31 15.26 31.59
C ARG A 75 -0.59 14.39 30.36
N VAL A 76 -1.28 14.94 29.36
CA VAL A 76 -1.61 14.25 28.11
C VAL A 76 -0.72 14.78 27.00
N GLN A 77 0.33 14.03 26.70
CA GLN A 77 1.25 14.39 25.62
C GLN A 77 0.73 13.95 24.26
N LEU A 78 1.05 14.73 23.24
CA LEU A 78 0.71 14.43 21.85
C LEU A 78 1.88 13.71 21.17
N GLY A 79 1.64 12.51 20.65
CA GLY A 79 2.57 11.78 19.79
C GLY A 79 2.21 11.99 18.32
N ILE A 80 3.21 12.26 17.48
CA ILE A 80 3.07 12.32 16.02
C ILE A 80 4.03 11.31 15.43
N GLY A 81 3.50 10.40 14.62
CA GLY A 81 4.27 9.38 13.89
C GLY A 81 4.12 9.56 12.39
N ILE A 82 5.21 9.28 11.66
CA ILE A 82 5.26 9.34 10.21
C ILE A 82 5.70 7.97 9.71
N SER A 83 5.02 7.46 8.69
CA SER A 83 5.42 6.25 7.99
C SER A 83 5.25 6.48 6.49
N THR A 84 6.34 6.27 5.75
CA THR A 84 6.35 6.36 4.29
C THR A 84 6.80 5.03 3.71
N PHE A 85 6.16 4.59 2.64
CA PHE A 85 6.51 3.33 2.00
C PHE A 85 6.22 3.39 0.50
N THR A 86 6.92 2.57 -0.24
CA THR A 86 6.65 2.28 -1.65
C THR A 86 6.22 0.83 -1.76
N GLU A 87 5.08 0.60 -2.38
CA GLU A 87 4.50 -0.73 -2.54
C GLU A 87 4.82 -1.30 -3.92
N MET A 88 5.18 -2.57 -3.95
CA MET A 88 5.28 -3.34 -5.19
C MET A 88 3.96 -4.08 -5.42
N CYS A 89 3.13 -3.54 -6.29
CA CYS A 89 1.81 -4.07 -6.58
C CYS A 89 1.88 -5.14 -7.66
N GLY A 90 1.63 -6.40 -7.26
CA GLY A 90 1.60 -7.53 -8.17
C GLY A 90 2.99 -8.05 -8.58
N LEU A 91 3.06 -9.36 -8.75
CA LEU A 91 4.29 -10.08 -9.15
C LEU A 91 4.15 -10.77 -10.51
N ALA A 92 3.09 -10.47 -11.24
CA ALA A 92 2.88 -10.96 -12.60
C ALA A 92 3.65 -10.12 -13.62
N PRO A 93 4.08 -10.71 -14.71
CA PRO A 93 4.07 -12.16 -15.00
C PRO A 93 5.19 -12.92 -14.25
N SER A 94 5.13 -14.25 -14.25
CA SER A 94 6.09 -15.15 -13.56
C SER A 94 7.57 -14.86 -13.86
N ARG A 95 7.89 -14.27 -15.01
CA ARG A 95 9.26 -13.83 -15.34
C ARG A 95 9.79 -12.79 -14.34
N THR A 96 8.92 -11.95 -13.75
CA THR A 96 9.29 -10.99 -12.73
C THR A 96 9.74 -11.70 -11.46
N LEU A 97 9.01 -12.75 -11.04
CA LEU A 97 9.41 -13.62 -9.93
C LEU A 97 10.77 -14.30 -10.20
N GLY A 98 10.98 -14.79 -11.43
CA GLY A 98 12.25 -15.38 -11.84
C GLY A 98 13.41 -14.39 -11.76
N ALA A 99 13.22 -13.15 -12.19
CA ALA A 99 14.22 -12.08 -12.10
C ALA A 99 14.57 -11.75 -10.63
N LEU A 100 13.62 -11.86 -9.73
CA LEU A 100 13.80 -11.71 -8.29
C LEU A 100 14.38 -12.97 -7.61
N LYS A 101 14.70 -14.00 -8.38
CA LYS A 101 15.19 -15.30 -7.89
C LYS A 101 14.21 -16.00 -6.93
N TYR A 102 12.93 -15.75 -7.09
CA TYR A 102 11.89 -16.41 -6.33
C TYR A 102 11.64 -17.80 -6.93
N VAL A 103 12.15 -18.83 -6.23
CA VAL A 103 12.15 -20.21 -6.76
C VAL A 103 10.95 -21.04 -6.34
N ALA A 104 10.15 -20.56 -5.40
CA ALA A 104 8.96 -21.28 -4.94
C ALA A 104 7.82 -21.31 -5.98
N GLY A 105 7.94 -20.47 -7.02
CA GLY A 105 6.86 -20.26 -7.98
C GLY A 105 5.73 -19.45 -7.36
N GLY A 106 4.92 -18.86 -8.19
CA GLY A 106 3.71 -18.17 -7.78
C GLY A 106 2.68 -18.43 -8.83
N TRP A 107 1.62 -19.13 -8.49
CA TRP A 107 0.50 -19.31 -9.38
C TRP A 107 -0.80 -18.94 -8.68
N GLU A 108 -1.69 -18.40 -9.43
CA GLU A 108 -3.02 -18.04 -9.00
C GLU A 108 -4.03 -18.59 -9.97
N HIS A 109 -5.21 -18.89 -9.48
CA HIS A 109 -6.34 -19.14 -10.34
C HIS A 109 -7.62 -18.56 -9.74
N CYS A 110 -8.55 -18.29 -10.62
CA CYS A 110 -9.86 -17.80 -10.26
C CYS A 110 -10.91 -18.64 -10.94
N THR A 111 -11.99 -18.93 -10.23
CA THR A 111 -13.19 -19.53 -10.81
C THR A 111 -14.28 -18.49 -10.90
N VAL A 112 -14.78 -18.25 -12.10
CA VAL A 112 -15.97 -17.40 -12.31
C VAL A 112 -17.16 -18.30 -12.54
N ARG A 113 -18.16 -18.22 -11.67
CA ARG A 113 -19.37 -19.05 -11.74
C ARG A 113 -20.59 -18.17 -11.96
N VAL A 114 -21.27 -18.38 -13.06
CA VAL A 114 -22.58 -17.76 -13.32
C VAL A 114 -23.66 -18.66 -12.74
N LEU A 115 -24.47 -18.11 -11.85
CA LEU A 115 -25.55 -18.84 -11.20
C LEU A 115 -26.83 -18.78 -12.03
N PRO A 116 -27.76 -19.74 -11.88
CA PRO A 116 -29.06 -19.71 -12.56
C PRO A 116 -29.91 -18.47 -12.21
N THR A 117 -29.60 -17.80 -11.10
CA THR A 117 -30.23 -16.57 -10.65
C THR A 117 -29.79 -15.33 -11.43
N GLY A 118 -28.78 -15.46 -12.30
CA GLY A 118 -28.14 -14.35 -13.01
C GLY A 118 -27.00 -13.68 -12.21
N LYS A 119 -26.77 -14.08 -10.95
CA LYS A 119 -25.63 -13.60 -10.15
C LYS A 119 -24.35 -14.31 -10.53
N VAL A 120 -23.22 -13.70 -10.18
CA VAL A 120 -21.88 -14.22 -10.47
C VAL A 120 -21.07 -14.35 -9.17
N GLU A 121 -20.39 -15.48 -9.01
CA GLU A 121 -19.36 -15.65 -7.99
C GLU A 121 -17.98 -15.61 -8.66
N VAL A 122 -17.07 -14.79 -8.10
CA VAL A 122 -15.65 -14.75 -8.44
C VAL A 122 -14.89 -15.34 -7.27
N ILE A 123 -14.39 -16.57 -7.41
CA ILE A 123 -13.77 -17.35 -6.35
C ILE A 123 -12.26 -17.32 -6.57
N THR A 124 -11.50 -16.72 -5.67
CA THR A 124 -10.05 -16.49 -5.83
C THR A 124 -9.26 -16.99 -4.63
N GLY A 125 -8.00 -17.37 -4.87
CA GLY A 125 -7.05 -17.72 -3.82
C GLY A 125 -6.36 -16.52 -3.17
N THR A 126 -6.52 -15.31 -3.75
CA THR A 126 -5.96 -14.09 -3.17
C THR A 126 -6.85 -13.54 -2.06
N SER A 127 -6.25 -13.18 -0.94
CA SER A 127 -6.96 -12.65 0.23
C SER A 127 -6.67 -11.15 0.41
N PRO A 128 -7.67 -10.31 0.64
CA PRO A 128 -7.45 -8.88 0.82
C PRO A 128 -6.81 -8.58 2.18
N HIS A 129 -5.93 -7.58 2.16
CA HIS A 129 -5.29 -7.02 3.34
C HIS A 129 -5.59 -5.51 3.46
N GLY A 130 -6.75 -5.08 2.95
CA GLY A 130 -7.18 -3.69 2.89
C GLY A 130 -7.07 -3.06 1.48
N GLN A 131 -6.51 -3.76 0.48
CA GLN A 131 -6.34 -3.23 -0.88
C GLN A 131 -7.62 -3.27 -1.74
N GLY A 132 -8.76 -3.75 -1.20
CA GLY A 132 -10.05 -3.66 -1.87
C GLY A 132 -10.27 -4.68 -2.99
N HIS A 133 -9.83 -5.92 -2.82
CA HIS A 133 -9.99 -6.98 -3.82
C HIS A 133 -11.46 -7.20 -4.23
N GLU A 134 -12.39 -7.18 -3.29
CA GLU A 134 -13.81 -7.37 -3.57
C GLU A 134 -14.32 -6.33 -4.58
N THR A 135 -13.95 -5.08 -4.39
CA THR A 135 -14.31 -4.01 -5.30
C THR A 135 -13.61 -4.15 -6.66
N ALA A 136 -12.30 -4.37 -6.63
CA ALA A 136 -11.51 -4.45 -7.86
C ALA A 136 -11.92 -5.63 -8.74
N TRP A 137 -12.06 -6.83 -8.16
CA TRP A 137 -12.45 -8.02 -8.90
C TRP A 137 -13.90 -7.95 -9.41
N SER A 138 -14.83 -7.38 -8.62
CA SER A 138 -16.19 -7.16 -9.06
C SER A 138 -16.26 -6.18 -10.23
N GLN A 139 -15.49 -5.09 -10.20
CA GLN A 139 -15.44 -4.12 -11.30
C GLN A 139 -14.87 -4.74 -12.58
N ILE A 140 -13.81 -5.54 -12.48
CA ILE A 140 -13.22 -6.24 -13.63
C ILE A 140 -14.23 -7.22 -14.24
N ALA A 141 -14.84 -8.05 -13.39
CA ALA A 141 -15.82 -9.03 -13.86
C ALA A 141 -17.06 -8.34 -14.46
N SER A 142 -17.55 -7.26 -13.84
CA SER A 142 -18.64 -6.43 -14.34
C SER A 142 -18.33 -5.88 -15.74
N SER A 143 -17.14 -5.30 -15.90
CA SER A 143 -16.72 -4.71 -17.19
C SER A 143 -16.64 -5.74 -18.32
N ILE A 144 -16.26 -6.99 -18.01
CA ILE A 144 -16.11 -8.04 -19.01
C ILE A 144 -17.44 -8.72 -19.32
N LEU A 145 -18.26 -8.99 -18.30
CA LEU A 145 -19.50 -9.78 -18.43
C LEU A 145 -20.72 -8.93 -18.70
N GLY A 146 -20.65 -7.60 -18.48
CA GLY A 146 -21.80 -6.69 -18.60
C GLY A 146 -22.85 -6.86 -17.49
N ILE A 147 -22.45 -7.38 -16.33
CA ILE A 147 -23.31 -7.63 -15.16
C ILE A 147 -23.09 -6.51 -14.14
N PRO A 148 -24.12 -6.01 -13.47
CA PRO A 148 -23.97 -5.02 -12.39
C PRO A 148 -23.02 -5.50 -11.29
N VAL A 149 -22.21 -4.59 -10.73
CA VAL A 149 -21.22 -4.91 -9.67
C VAL A 149 -21.91 -5.52 -8.45
N GLU A 150 -23.10 -5.07 -8.11
CA GLU A 150 -23.94 -5.55 -7.00
C GLU A 150 -24.44 -6.99 -7.15
N ASP A 151 -24.38 -7.53 -8.37
CA ASP A 151 -24.73 -8.93 -8.66
C ASP A 151 -23.50 -9.86 -8.70
N ILE A 152 -22.33 -9.35 -8.32
CA ILE A 152 -21.07 -10.09 -8.31
C ILE A 152 -20.58 -10.25 -6.87
N GLU A 153 -20.50 -11.48 -6.39
CA GLU A 153 -19.90 -11.84 -5.11
C GLU A 153 -18.44 -12.30 -5.31
N VAL A 154 -17.51 -11.68 -4.60
CA VAL A 154 -16.11 -12.14 -4.55
C VAL A 154 -15.91 -13.01 -3.32
N VAL A 155 -15.48 -14.24 -3.54
CA VAL A 155 -15.24 -15.24 -2.49
C VAL A 155 -13.75 -15.48 -2.35
N HIS A 156 -13.23 -15.22 -1.16
CA HIS A 156 -11.83 -15.38 -0.77
C HIS A 156 -11.71 -15.82 0.68
N SER A 157 -10.51 -16.16 1.13
CA SER A 157 -10.19 -16.45 2.54
C SER A 157 -11.01 -17.58 3.20
N ASP A 158 -11.72 -18.36 2.41
CA ASP A 158 -12.52 -19.52 2.87
C ASP A 158 -11.88 -20.81 2.33
N THR A 159 -11.21 -21.56 3.18
CA THR A 159 -10.51 -22.79 2.80
C THR A 159 -11.43 -23.92 2.31
N GLY A 160 -12.75 -23.80 2.53
CA GLY A 160 -13.76 -24.72 2.03
C GLY A 160 -14.27 -24.36 0.62
N ARG A 161 -14.08 -23.12 0.17
CA ARG A 161 -14.62 -22.60 -1.09
C ARG A 161 -13.53 -22.05 -2.02
N ALA A 162 -12.58 -21.32 -1.47
CA ALA A 162 -11.51 -20.67 -2.24
C ALA A 162 -10.36 -21.64 -2.51
N PRO A 163 -9.73 -21.57 -3.70
CA PRO A 163 -8.54 -22.34 -3.99
C PRO A 163 -7.33 -21.86 -3.20
N TYR A 164 -6.28 -22.69 -3.20
CA TYR A 164 -4.97 -22.23 -2.77
C TYR A 164 -4.44 -21.16 -3.75
N GLY A 165 -3.80 -20.13 -3.23
CA GLY A 165 -3.14 -19.07 -3.98
C GLY A 165 -1.92 -18.51 -3.24
N MET A 166 -1.31 -17.48 -3.82
CA MET A 166 -0.16 -16.76 -3.23
C MET A 166 -0.54 -15.84 -2.06
N ASP A 167 -1.81 -15.76 -1.78
CA ASP A 167 -2.41 -15.11 -0.62
C ASP A 167 -2.61 -13.59 -0.70
N THR A 168 -2.01 -12.84 -1.58
CA THR A 168 -2.21 -11.38 -1.57
C THR A 168 -2.29 -10.76 -2.96
#